data_54012a31847a44a1fab52eae1bd24a6f
#
_entry.id   54012a31847a44a1fab52eae1bd24a6f
#
_cell.length_a   1.000
_cell.length_b   1.000
_cell.length_c   1.000
_cell.angle_alpha   90.00
_cell.angle_beta   90.00
_cell.angle_gamma   90.00
#
_symmetry.space_group_name_H-M   'P 1'
#
loop_
_entity.id
_entity.type
_entity.pdbx_description
1 polymer ?
#
loop_
_entity_poly.entity_id
_entity_poly.type
_entity_poly.pdbx_seq_one_letter_code
_entity_poly.pdbx_strand_id
1 'polypeptide(L)'
;MMLLGIDQRLGPDLLYILASMGHGDTIAIVDGNYPAERDANRLIRMDGHTVSSVLEAILTIFPIETDQVTGWVPKTERPVHLDLIQQIKGLGGEITRPDDETFYQAVKDAFAIIATSDPALYGNIVITKGARGI
;
A
#
# COMPACT_ATOMS: atom_id res chain seq x y z
N MET A 1 -4.11 2.78 -21.11
CA MET A 1 -2.88 3.60 -21.01
C MET A 1 -1.71 2.80 -21.58
N MET A 2 -1.01 3.37 -22.49
CA MET A 2 0.11 2.68 -23.19
C MET A 2 1.40 3.48 -22.97
N LEU A 3 2.18 3.09 -21.97
CA LEU A 3 3.48 3.70 -21.65
C LEU A 3 4.56 2.62 -21.61
N LEU A 4 5.77 2.98 -22.01
CA LEU A 4 6.93 2.11 -21.91
C LEU A 4 7.41 2.05 -20.47
N GLY A 5 7.73 0.84 -19.98
CA GLY A 5 8.35 0.65 -18.67
C GLY A 5 7.40 0.81 -17.48
N ILE A 6 6.12 0.98 -17.71
CA ILE A 6 5.11 1.11 -16.64
C ILE A 6 4.24 -0.15 -16.61
N ASP A 7 4.11 -0.74 -15.43
CA ASP A 7 3.20 -1.88 -15.22
C ASP A 7 1.77 -1.47 -15.57
N GLN A 8 1.07 -2.31 -16.33
CA GLN A 8 -0.26 -2.00 -16.85
C GLN A 8 -1.33 -1.86 -15.74
N ARG A 9 -1.06 -2.39 -14.54
CA ARG A 9 -1.96 -2.21 -13.39
C ARG A 9 -1.92 -0.78 -12.85
N LEU A 10 -0.90 0.00 -13.20
CA LEU A 10 -0.74 1.38 -12.74
C LEU A 10 -1.45 2.33 -13.70
N GLY A 11 -2.72 2.61 -13.42
CA GLY A 11 -3.50 3.55 -14.23
C GLY A 11 -3.13 5.01 -13.94
N PRO A 12 -3.70 5.95 -14.74
CA PRO A 12 -3.37 7.37 -14.61
C PRO A 12 -3.64 7.95 -13.22
N ASP A 13 -4.77 7.57 -12.60
CA ASP A 13 -5.14 8.05 -11.26
C ASP A 13 -4.12 7.62 -10.21
N LEU A 14 -3.72 6.35 -10.26
CA LEU A 14 -2.75 5.81 -9.30
C LEU A 14 -1.37 6.42 -9.53
N LEU A 15 -0.94 6.57 -10.78
CA LEU A 15 0.33 7.22 -11.11
C LEU A 15 0.37 8.65 -10.60
N TYR A 16 -0.73 9.41 -10.75
CA TYR A 16 -0.82 10.77 -10.23
C TYR A 16 -0.65 10.79 -8.72
N ILE A 17 -1.33 9.91 -8.01
CA ILE A 17 -1.25 9.79 -6.54
C ILE A 17 0.20 9.49 -6.12
N LEU A 18 0.80 8.44 -6.69
CA LEU A 18 2.16 8.03 -6.31
C LEU A 18 3.19 9.12 -6.60
N ALA A 19 3.04 9.82 -7.72
CA ALA A 19 3.92 10.92 -8.10
C ALA A 19 3.74 12.16 -7.22
N SER A 20 2.52 12.38 -6.71
CA SER A 20 2.21 13.53 -5.86
C SER A 20 2.66 13.36 -4.40
N MET A 21 2.88 12.12 -3.97
CA MET A 21 3.33 11.83 -2.59
C MET A 21 4.77 12.30 -2.38
N GLY A 22 5.02 12.86 -1.20
CA GLY A 22 6.35 13.23 -0.76
C GLY A 22 6.96 12.22 0.21
N HIS A 23 8.21 12.45 0.60
CA HIS A 23 8.90 11.63 1.58
C HIS A 23 8.12 11.62 2.91
N GLY A 24 7.84 10.42 3.41
CA GLY A 24 7.10 10.22 4.65
C GLY A 24 5.60 10.10 4.48
N ASP A 25 5.05 10.43 3.30
CA ASP A 25 3.65 10.16 3.02
C ASP A 25 3.41 8.65 2.94
N THR A 26 2.21 8.23 3.34
CA THR A 26 1.84 6.81 3.36
C THR A 26 0.72 6.53 2.38
N ILE A 27 0.67 5.29 1.92
CA ILE A 27 -0.43 4.77 1.11
C ILE A 27 -0.93 3.47 1.73
N ALA A 28 -2.24 3.32 1.80
CA ALA A 28 -2.87 2.10 2.28
C ALA A 28 -3.45 1.32 1.11
N ILE A 29 -3.26 0.01 1.12
CA ILE A 29 -3.90 -0.90 0.17
C ILE A 29 -4.76 -1.84 1.01
N VAL A 30 -6.05 -1.87 0.74
CA VAL A 30 -7.02 -2.52 1.62
C VAL A 30 -7.81 -3.61 0.92
N ASP A 31 -8.26 -4.59 1.70
CA ASP A 31 -9.08 -5.71 1.23
C ASP A 31 -10.51 -5.26 0.86
N GLY A 32 -11.30 -6.20 0.33
CA GLY A 32 -12.64 -5.91 -0.14
C GLY A 32 -13.66 -5.59 0.95
N ASN A 33 -13.34 -5.84 2.21
CA ASN A 33 -14.23 -5.56 3.34
C ASN A 33 -13.97 -4.21 4.01
N TYR A 34 -12.84 -3.58 3.71
CA TYR A 34 -12.49 -2.31 4.34
C TYR A 34 -13.40 -1.18 3.81
N PRO A 35 -13.95 -0.34 4.71
CA PRO A 35 -14.83 0.77 4.31
C PRO A 35 -14.03 1.96 3.76
N ALA A 36 -13.43 1.78 2.60
CA ALA A 36 -12.50 2.75 2.00
C ALA A 36 -13.17 4.08 1.63
N GLU A 37 -14.41 4.03 1.13
CA GLU A 37 -15.16 5.25 0.80
C GLU A 37 -15.36 6.15 2.03
N ARG A 38 -15.58 5.54 3.20
CA ARG A 38 -15.76 6.28 4.44
C ARG A 38 -14.48 6.95 4.90
N ASP A 39 -13.35 6.25 4.79
CA ASP A 39 -12.11 6.62 5.48
C ASP A 39 -11.08 7.32 4.60
N ALA A 40 -11.19 7.24 3.29
CA ALA A 40 -10.14 7.75 2.40
C ALA A 40 -10.14 9.27 2.29
N ASN A 41 -8.94 9.86 2.41
CA ASN A 41 -8.71 11.26 2.01
C ASN A 41 -8.69 11.39 0.49
N ARG A 42 -8.03 10.41 -0.16
CA ARG A 42 -8.01 10.22 -1.62
C ARG A 42 -8.21 8.75 -1.87
N LEU A 43 -9.10 8.41 -2.78
CA LEU A 43 -9.49 7.03 -3.05
C LEU A 43 -9.19 6.63 -4.49
N ILE A 44 -8.52 5.49 -4.64
CA ILE A 44 -8.37 4.82 -5.93
C ILE A 44 -9.02 3.45 -5.81
N ARG A 45 -9.93 3.12 -6.72
CA ARG A 45 -10.54 1.80 -6.73
C ARG A 45 -9.84 0.91 -7.75
N MET A 46 -9.47 -0.29 -7.27
CA MET A 46 -8.87 -1.34 -8.10
C MET A 46 -9.62 -2.66 -7.87
N ASP A 47 -10.93 -2.63 -8.05
CA ASP A 47 -11.76 -3.83 -7.94
C ASP A 47 -11.30 -4.87 -8.98
N GLY A 48 -11.34 -6.14 -8.61
CA GLY A 48 -10.81 -7.21 -9.43
C GLY A 48 -9.34 -7.55 -9.17
N HIS A 49 -8.67 -6.78 -8.32
CA HIS A 49 -7.27 -7.02 -7.94
C HIS A 49 -7.16 -7.49 -6.49
N THR A 50 -6.08 -8.20 -6.17
CA THR A 50 -5.70 -8.51 -4.80
C THR A 50 -4.76 -7.44 -4.26
N VAL A 51 -4.67 -7.34 -2.93
CA VAL A 51 -3.73 -6.42 -2.29
C VAL A 51 -2.29 -6.75 -2.69
N SER A 52 -1.94 -8.04 -2.73
CA SER A 52 -0.62 -8.49 -3.17
C SER A 52 -0.29 -8.06 -4.60
N SER A 53 -1.22 -8.19 -5.53
CA SER A 53 -1.03 -7.77 -6.92
C SER A 53 -0.84 -6.26 -7.05
N VAL A 54 -1.63 -5.50 -6.33
CA VAL A 54 -1.51 -4.03 -6.33
C VAL A 54 -0.18 -3.59 -5.73
N LEU A 55 0.21 -4.18 -4.60
CA LEU A 55 1.51 -3.89 -3.98
C LEU A 55 2.66 -4.19 -4.94
N GLU A 56 2.64 -5.34 -5.59
CA GLU A 56 3.67 -5.71 -6.57
C GLU A 56 3.82 -4.65 -7.67
N ALA A 57 2.71 -4.20 -8.22
CA ALA A 57 2.72 -3.17 -9.26
C ALA A 57 3.29 -1.85 -8.75
N ILE A 58 2.84 -1.39 -7.59
CA ILE A 58 3.31 -0.14 -6.98
C ILE A 58 4.81 -0.18 -6.73
N LEU A 59 5.32 -1.30 -6.20
CA LEU A 59 6.74 -1.43 -5.85
C LEU A 59 7.67 -1.40 -7.06
N THR A 60 7.17 -1.52 -8.27
CA THR A 60 8.01 -1.35 -9.47
C THR A 60 8.49 0.09 -9.67
N ILE A 61 7.78 1.08 -9.09
CA ILE A 61 8.09 2.50 -9.29
C ILE A 61 8.12 3.32 -8.00
N PHE A 62 7.74 2.73 -6.87
CA PHE A 62 7.56 3.46 -5.62
C PHE A 62 8.77 3.23 -4.70
N PRO A 63 9.56 4.27 -4.40
CA PRO A 63 10.66 4.14 -3.45
C PRO A 63 10.11 4.00 -2.04
N ILE A 64 10.44 2.92 -1.35
CA ILE A 64 9.98 2.68 0.02
C ILE A 64 10.94 3.28 1.03
N GLU A 65 10.43 3.62 2.22
CA GLU A 65 11.24 4.04 3.35
C GLU A 65 12.06 2.86 3.86
N THR A 66 13.38 3.03 3.97
CA THR A 66 14.30 1.98 4.44
C THR A 66 15.16 2.40 5.64
N ASP A 67 15.16 3.68 6.01
CA ASP A 67 15.90 4.17 7.17
C ASP A 67 15.11 3.98 8.47
N GLN A 68 13.81 3.80 8.36
CA GLN A 68 12.88 3.56 9.45
C GLN A 68 11.95 2.42 9.05
N VAL A 69 11.00 2.07 9.91
CA VAL A 69 9.96 1.09 9.56
C VAL A 69 9.26 1.54 8.27
N THR A 70 9.20 0.65 7.30
CA THR A 70 8.57 0.95 6.01
C THR A 70 7.06 1.06 6.15
N GLY A 71 6.45 0.20 6.95
CA GLY A 71 5.01 0.18 7.08
C GLY A 71 4.50 -0.89 8.01
N TRP A 72 3.21 -1.17 7.88
CA TRP A 72 2.48 -1.96 8.86
C TRP A 72 1.47 -2.89 8.19
N VAL A 73 1.26 -4.06 8.81
CA VAL A 73 0.12 -4.97 8.56
C VAL A 73 -0.65 -5.15 9.86
N PRO A 74 -1.92 -5.59 9.80
CA PRO A 74 -2.72 -5.78 11.00
C PRO A 74 -2.09 -6.76 12.01
N LYS A 75 -2.42 -6.58 13.27
CA LYS A 75 -1.94 -7.43 14.36
C LYS A 75 -2.36 -8.89 14.21
N THR A 76 -3.59 -9.13 13.77
CA THR A 76 -4.10 -10.48 13.54
C THR A 76 -3.40 -11.10 12.32
N GLU A 77 -2.58 -12.11 12.56
CA GLU A 77 -1.84 -12.77 11.49
C GLU A 77 -2.75 -13.50 10.51
N ARG A 78 -2.49 -13.33 9.23
CA ARG A 78 -3.18 -14.01 8.15
C ARG A 78 -2.18 -14.49 7.11
N PRO A 79 -2.48 -15.59 6.40
CA PRO A 79 -1.56 -16.13 5.39
C PRO A 79 -1.13 -15.11 4.34
N VAL A 80 -2.01 -14.19 3.94
CA VAL A 80 -1.71 -13.16 2.94
C VAL A 80 -0.58 -12.25 3.38
N HIS A 81 -0.40 -12.03 4.69
CA HIS A 81 0.65 -11.14 5.20
C HIS A 81 2.05 -11.64 4.87
N LEU A 82 2.25 -12.96 4.76
CA LEU A 82 3.56 -13.51 4.42
C LEU A 82 4.08 -12.94 3.10
N ASP A 83 3.25 -12.95 2.07
CA ASP A 83 3.62 -12.40 0.77
C ASP A 83 3.84 -10.90 0.83
N LEU A 84 2.95 -10.15 1.48
CA LEU A 84 3.08 -8.69 1.60
C LEU A 84 4.38 -8.32 2.29
N ILE A 85 4.69 -8.98 3.39
CA ILE A 85 5.92 -8.72 4.15
C ILE A 85 7.15 -9.09 3.32
N GLN A 86 7.12 -10.21 2.60
CA GLN A 86 8.24 -10.64 1.76
C GLN A 86 8.53 -9.65 0.63
N GLN A 87 7.51 -9.08 0.01
CA GLN A 87 7.70 -8.07 -1.03
C GLN A 87 8.48 -6.86 -0.50
N ILE A 88 8.13 -6.40 0.70
CA ILE A 88 8.80 -5.25 1.32
C ILE A 88 10.22 -5.62 1.74
N LYS A 89 10.41 -6.76 2.38
CA LYS A 89 11.75 -7.23 2.80
C LYS A 89 12.69 -7.41 1.61
N GLY A 90 12.18 -7.87 0.49
CA GLY A 90 12.97 -8.05 -0.73
C GLY A 90 13.57 -6.74 -1.26
N LEU A 91 13.01 -5.60 -0.88
CA LEU A 91 13.51 -4.27 -1.23
C LEU A 91 14.24 -3.58 -0.08
N GLY A 92 14.57 -4.31 0.99
CA GLY A 92 15.29 -3.78 2.14
C GLY A 92 14.42 -3.07 3.16
N GLY A 93 13.11 -3.17 3.05
CA GLY A 93 12.19 -2.54 3.99
C GLY A 93 11.84 -3.42 5.18
N GLU A 94 11.13 -2.83 6.14
CA GLU A 94 10.70 -3.48 7.37
C GLU A 94 9.21 -3.25 7.60
N ILE A 95 8.50 -4.31 7.98
CA ILE A 95 7.07 -4.27 8.32
C ILE A 95 6.91 -4.67 9.78
N THR A 96 6.09 -3.91 10.51
CA THR A 96 5.72 -4.24 11.90
C THR A 96 4.21 -4.43 12.02
N ARG A 97 3.76 -4.91 13.20
CA ARG A 97 2.37 -5.20 13.50
C ARG A 97 1.94 -4.41 14.73
N PRO A 98 1.46 -3.17 14.55
CA PRO A 98 0.92 -2.40 15.67
C PRO A 98 -0.43 -2.98 16.14
N ASP A 99 -0.96 -2.46 17.25
CA ASP A 99 -2.33 -2.80 17.64
C ASP A 99 -3.35 -2.31 16.60
N ASP A 100 -4.57 -2.83 16.68
CA ASP A 100 -5.61 -2.54 15.69
C ASP A 100 -5.95 -1.05 15.64
N GLU A 101 -6.04 -0.39 16.79
CA GLU A 101 -6.36 1.04 16.83
C GLU A 101 -5.31 1.86 16.07
N THR A 102 -4.04 1.59 16.34
CA THR A 102 -2.92 2.28 15.66
C THR A 102 -2.90 1.97 14.17
N PHE A 103 -3.11 0.70 13.80
CA PHE A 103 -3.09 0.31 12.39
C PHE A 103 -4.20 1.02 11.61
N TYR A 104 -5.44 0.96 12.09
CA TYR A 104 -6.57 1.54 11.36
C TYR A 104 -6.57 3.07 11.40
N GLN A 105 -5.97 3.67 12.41
CA GLN A 105 -5.70 5.11 12.38
C GLN A 105 -4.70 5.47 11.27
N ALA A 106 -3.65 4.65 11.10
CA ALA A 106 -2.68 4.84 10.01
C ALA A 106 -3.34 4.75 8.64
N VAL A 107 -4.31 3.84 8.46
CA VAL A 107 -5.08 3.76 7.21
C VAL A 107 -5.84 5.07 6.95
N LYS A 108 -6.50 5.61 7.97
CA LYS A 108 -7.25 6.87 7.85
C LYS A 108 -6.34 8.07 7.58
N ASP A 109 -5.13 8.05 8.12
CA ASP A 109 -4.15 9.13 7.96
C ASP A 109 -3.38 9.04 6.65
N ALA A 110 -3.53 7.96 5.90
CA ALA A 110 -2.80 7.76 4.66
C ALA A 110 -3.11 8.84 3.63
N PHE A 111 -2.12 9.20 2.83
CA PHE A 111 -2.29 10.14 1.72
C PHE A 111 -3.40 9.67 0.77
N ALA A 112 -3.46 8.36 0.51
CA ALA A 112 -4.51 7.74 -0.27
C ALA A 112 -4.78 6.32 0.21
N ILE A 113 -5.99 5.84 -0.04
CA ILE A 113 -6.37 4.44 0.13
C ILE A 113 -6.66 3.84 -1.24
N ILE A 114 -6.07 2.68 -1.51
CA ILE A 114 -6.37 1.89 -2.70
C ILE A 114 -7.30 0.77 -2.27
N ALA A 115 -8.52 0.81 -2.76
CA ALA A 115 -9.53 -0.20 -2.46
C ALA A 115 -9.43 -1.34 -3.47
N THR A 116 -9.36 -2.57 -2.98
CA THR A 116 -9.38 -3.77 -3.81
C THR A 116 -10.62 -4.60 -3.54
N SER A 117 -10.82 -5.66 -4.29
CA SER A 117 -11.84 -6.68 -4.00
C SER A 117 -11.21 -7.96 -3.45
N ASP A 118 -10.05 -7.86 -2.80
CA ASP A 118 -9.38 -9.01 -2.20
C ASP A 118 -10.26 -9.63 -1.10
N PRO A 119 -10.60 -10.92 -1.18
CA PRO A 119 -11.43 -11.57 -0.17
C PRO A 119 -10.67 -11.93 1.11
N ALA A 120 -9.36 -11.76 1.16
CA ALA A 120 -8.55 -12.10 2.34
C ALA A 120 -8.87 -11.19 3.52
N LEU A 121 -9.35 -11.76 4.63
CA LEU A 121 -9.63 -11.01 5.85
C LEU A 121 -8.35 -10.40 6.41
N TYR A 122 -8.45 -9.16 6.87
CA TYR A 122 -7.30 -8.40 7.39
C TYR A 122 -6.15 -8.26 6.38
N GLY A 123 -6.45 -8.38 5.08
CA GLY A 123 -5.46 -8.35 4.02
C GLY A 123 -5.01 -6.93 3.66
N ASN A 124 -4.70 -6.11 4.67
CA ASN A 124 -4.41 -4.70 4.52
C ASN A 124 -2.93 -4.42 4.77
N ILE A 125 -2.39 -3.40 4.11
CA ILE A 125 -1.03 -2.94 4.33
C ILE A 125 -0.96 -1.42 4.19
N VAL A 126 -0.13 -0.77 5.02
CA VAL A 126 0.23 0.64 4.89
C VAL A 126 1.72 0.72 4.65
N ILE A 127 2.15 1.47 3.63
CA ILE A 127 3.57 1.64 3.32
C ILE A 127 3.93 3.12 3.22
N THR A 128 5.16 3.44 3.57
CA THR A 128 5.70 4.81 3.60
C THR A 128 6.61 5.05 2.41
N LYS A 129 6.43 6.17 1.75
CA LYS A 129 7.29 6.61 0.65
C LYS A 129 8.64 7.08 1.19
N GLY A 130 9.70 6.53 0.64
CA GLY A 130 11.06 6.93 0.94
C GLY A 130 11.52 8.12 0.09
N ALA A 131 12.74 8.59 0.36
CA ALA A 131 13.37 9.62 -0.42
C ALA A 131 14.28 9.00 -1.50
N ARG A 132 14.44 9.73 -2.59
CA ARG A 132 15.42 9.42 -3.63
C ARG A 132 16.33 10.63 -3.83
N GLY A 133 17.64 10.36 -3.97
CA GLY A 133 18.58 11.43 -4.16
C GLY A 133 20.03 10.94 -4.10
N ILE A 134 20.90 11.86 -4.02
CA ILE A 134 22.35 11.61 -3.93
C ILE A 134 22.92 12.12 -2.62
#